data_b7c51312589f197094624211d8cd14ce
#
_entry.id   b7c51312589f197094624211d8cd14ce
#
_cell.length_a   1.000
_cell.length_b   1.000
_cell.length_c   1.000
_cell.angle_alpha   90.00
_cell.angle_beta   90.00
_cell.angle_gamma   90.00
#
_symmetry.space_group_name_H-M   'P 1'
#
loop_
_entity.id
_entity.type
_entity.pdbx_description
1 polymer ?
#
loop_
_entity_poly.entity_id
_entity_poly.type
_entity_poly.pdbx_seq_one_letter_code
_entity_poly.pdbx_strand_id
1 'polypeptide(L)'
;KQPMEIINDILIPALDQAGTLYEQNKLFLPQLMQCAETSKRAFALLKEHFASDAPQKGVVMMATVEGDIHDIGKNIVKVVVESYGYRVIDLGKDVKAEDVVAAFRRHHPQAIGLSALMTTTLPSMEKTIRLLREEPNICPIWVGGAVLSEEYAKEIHADHYTADAMATVDLLERIL
;
A
#
# COMPACT_ATOMS: atom_id res chain seq x y z
N LYS A 1 7.52 24.99 0.75
CA LYS A 1 7.95 23.58 0.65
C LYS A 1 7.23 22.94 -0.52
N GLN A 2 7.94 22.06 -1.22
CA GLN A 2 7.33 21.25 -2.27
C GLN A 2 6.38 20.23 -1.63
N PRO A 3 5.31 19.80 -2.34
CA PRO A 3 4.35 18.84 -1.79
C PRO A 3 5.01 17.58 -1.22
N MET A 4 6.03 17.04 -1.88
CA MET A 4 6.77 15.86 -1.41
C MET A 4 7.55 16.11 -0.11
N GLU A 5 8.14 17.29 0.08
CA GLU A 5 8.80 17.66 1.34
C GLU A 5 7.80 17.70 2.50
N ILE A 6 6.57 18.16 2.24
CA ILE A 6 5.51 18.17 3.26
C ILE A 6 5.11 16.75 3.64
N ILE A 7 5.00 15.85 2.66
CA ILE A 7 4.68 14.44 2.90
C ILE A 7 5.78 13.78 3.72
N ASN A 8 7.03 13.83 3.25
CA ASN A 8 8.14 13.10 3.84
C ASN A 8 8.61 13.68 5.18
N ASP A 9 8.64 15.01 5.30
CA ASP A 9 9.21 15.68 6.49
C ASP A 9 8.18 15.95 7.58
N ILE A 10 6.88 15.92 7.25
CA ILE A 10 5.83 16.33 8.18
C ILE A 10 4.76 15.25 8.34
N LEU A 11 4.09 14.83 7.26
CA LEU A 11 2.91 13.97 7.38
C LEU A 11 3.27 12.53 7.76
N ILE A 12 4.26 11.93 7.11
CA ILE A 12 4.71 10.57 7.44
C ILE A 12 5.26 10.52 8.86
N PRO A 13 6.21 11.37 9.29
CA PRO A 13 6.70 11.37 10.67
C PRO A 13 5.61 11.64 11.72
N ALA A 14 4.62 12.50 11.41
CA ALA A 14 3.51 12.75 12.31
C ALA A 14 2.60 11.53 12.50
N LEU A 15 2.35 10.76 11.44
CA LEU A 15 1.57 9.51 11.50
C LEU A 15 2.33 8.43 12.28
N ASP A 16 3.64 8.28 12.04
CA ASP A 16 4.49 7.33 12.75
C ASP A 16 4.54 7.67 14.26
N GLN A 17 4.65 8.97 14.58
CA GLN A 17 4.59 9.43 15.97
C GLN A 17 3.22 9.13 16.60
N ALA A 18 2.11 9.34 15.89
CA ALA A 18 0.77 9.03 16.37
C ALA A 18 0.60 7.54 16.61
N GLY A 19 1.11 6.69 15.71
CA GLY A 19 1.14 5.23 15.87
C GLY A 19 1.93 4.81 17.11
N THR A 20 3.14 5.32 17.26
CA THR A 20 4.00 5.05 18.43
C THR A 20 3.35 5.48 19.76
N LEU A 21 2.71 6.65 19.78
CA LEU A 21 2.00 7.12 20.99
C LEU A 21 0.77 6.26 21.32
N TYR A 22 0.09 5.73 20.30
CA TYR A 22 -1.00 4.80 20.50
C TYR A 22 -0.51 3.46 21.09
N GLU A 23 0.55 2.88 20.55
CA GLU A 23 1.19 1.66 21.06
C GLU A 23 1.66 1.82 22.53
N GLN A 24 2.13 3.01 22.88
CA GLN A 24 2.52 3.38 24.24
C GLN A 24 1.33 3.70 25.16
N ASN A 25 0.08 3.55 24.72
CA ASN A 25 -1.14 3.93 25.44
C ASN A 25 -1.20 5.41 25.87
N LYS A 26 -0.50 6.29 25.15
CA LYS A 26 -0.52 7.76 25.35
C LYS A 26 -1.54 8.45 24.44
N LEU A 27 -1.98 7.79 23.38
CA LEU A 27 -3.04 8.19 22.47
C LEU A 27 -4.15 7.14 22.49
N PHE A 28 -5.40 7.56 22.49
CA PHE A 28 -6.55 6.66 22.39
C PHE A 28 -7.02 6.51 20.97
N LEU A 29 -7.73 5.42 20.66
CA LEU A 29 -8.21 5.11 19.32
C LEU A 29 -8.92 6.28 18.60
N PRO A 30 -9.84 7.04 19.23
CA PRO A 30 -10.46 8.20 18.57
C PRO A 30 -9.47 9.27 18.12
N GLN A 31 -8.41 9.50 18.90
CA GLN A 31 -7.36 10.47 18.56
C GLN A 31 -6.50 9.98 17.41
N LEU A 32 -6.13 8.69 17.40
CA LEU A 32 -5.42 8.08 16.29
C LEU A 32 -6.25 8.18 14.99
N MET A 33 -7.56 7.90 15.07
CA MET A 33 -8.47 8.06 13.93
C MET A 33 -8.54 9.50 13.42
N GLN A 34 -8.53 10.49 14.31
CA GLN A 34 -8.48 11.90 13.93
C GLN A 34 -7.17 12.27 13.22
N CYS A 35 -6.04 11.76 13.71
CA CYS A 35 -4.74 11.94 13.05
C CYS A 35 -4.77 11.36 11.63
N ALA A 36 -5.27 10.13 11.48
CA ALA A 36 -5.39 9.45 10.20
C ALA A 36 -6.30 10.21 9.22
N GLU A 37 -7.47 10.66 9.67
CA GLU A 37 -8.40 11.42 8.82
C GLU A 37 -7.84 12.80 8.44
N THR A 38 -7.14 13.47 9.34
CA THR A 38 -6.48 14.75 9.07
C THR A 38 -5.38 14.57 8.02
N SER A 39 -4.56 13.55 8.17
CA SER A 39 -3.51 13.21 7.21
C SER A 39 -4.08 12.85 5.84
N LYS A 40 -5.16 12.08 5.78
CA LYS A 40 -5.87 11.76 4.55
C LYS A 40 -6.34 13.01 3.80
N ARG A 41 -6.89 13.99 4.51
CA ARG A 41 -7.29 15.28 3.92
C ARG A 41 -6.10 16.09 3.43
N ALA A 42 -5.02 16.12 4.20
CA ALA A 42 -3.79 16.80 3.80
C ALA A 42 -3.19 16.17 2.54
N PHE A 43 -3.13 14.84 2.45
CA PHE A 43 -2.70 14.12 1.25
C PHE A 43 -3.58 14.44 0.04
N ALA A 44 -4.90 14.48 0.20
CA ALA A 44 -5.82 14.82 -0.89
C ALA A 44 -5.55 16.21 -1.46
N LEU A 45 -5.33 17.22 -0.59
CA LEU A 45 -4.98 18.57 -1.00
C LEU A 45 -3.62 18.64 -1.69
N LEU A 46 -2.62 17.94 -1.16
CA LEU A 46 -1.28 17.92 -1.76
C LEU A 46 -1.28 17.24 -3.11
N LYS A 47 -2.10 16.21 -3.31
CA LYS A 47 -2.24 15.50 -4.58
C LYS A 47 -2.64 16.43 -5.73
N GLU A 48 -3.47 17.44 -5.49
CA GLU A 48 -3.87 18.43 -6.48
C GLU A 48 -2.70 19.31 -6.98
N HIS A 49 -1.61 19.33 -6.24
CA HIS A 49 -0.41 20.14 -6.53
C HIS A 49 0.74 19.31 -7.13
N PHE A 50 0.55 18.00 -7.32
CA PHE A 50 1.49 17.19 -8.11
C PHE A 50 1.22 17.45 -9.59
N ALA A 51 2.27 17.84 -10.33
CA ALA A 51 2.14 18.08 -11.76
C ALA A 51 1.63 16.84 -12.49
N SER A 52 0.51 16.99 -13.17
CA SER A 52 -0.14 15.93 -13.95
C SER A 52 0.62 15.51 -15.22
N ASP A 53 1.74 16.14 -15.51
CA ASP A 53 2.49 15.99 -16.76
C ASP A 53 3.77 15.15 -16.65
N ALA A 54 4.03 14.51 -15.50
CA ALA A 54 5.15 13.59 -15.40
C ALA A 54 4.87 12.34 -16.26
N PRO A 55 5.86 11.87 -17.06
CA PRO A 55 5.71 10.64 -17.83
C PRO A 55 5.35 9.49 -16.89
N GLN A 56 4.32 8.71 -17.25
CA GLN A 56 3.85 7.59 -16.47
C GLN A 56 4.94 6.50 -16.43
N LYS A 57 5.57 6.29 -15.27
CA LYS A 57 6.64 5.30 -15.08
C LYS A 57 6.15 3.86 -15.21
N GLY A 58 4.89 3.61 -14.82
CA GLY A 58 4.32 2.27 -14.86
C GLY A 58 2.93 2.22 -14.24
N VAL A 59 2.30 1.05 -14.35
CA VAL A 59 0.97 0.77 -13.78
C VAL A 59 1.13 -0.29 -12.69
N VAL A 60 0.72 0.04 -11.48
CA VAL A 60 0.71 -0.88 -10.34
C VAL A 60 -0.71 -1.07 -9.82
N MET A 61 -1.01 -2.24 -9.29
CA MET A 61 -2.31 -2.55 -8.70
C MET A 61 -2.15 -2.79 -7.20
N MET A 62 -3.09 -2.29 -6.40
CA MET A 62 -3.04 -2.45 -4.95
C MET A 62 -4.39 -2.89 -4.40
N ALA A 63 -4.37 -3.78 -3.39
CA ALA A 63 -5.55 -4.24 -2.68
C ALA A 63 -5.24 -4.51 -1.20
N THR A 64 -6.22 -4.25 -0.33
CA THR A 64 -6.24 -4.82 1.02
C THR A 64 -7.05 -6.11 0.94
N VAL A 65 -6.47 -7.20 1.44
CA VAL A 65 -7.01 -8.57 1.25
C VAL A 65 -8.36 -8.79 1.92
N GLU A 66 -9.07 -9.84 1.50
CA GLU A 66 -10.38 -10.23 2.02
C GLU A 66 -10.37 -10.38 3.54
N GLY A 67 -11.38 -9.82 4.20
CA GLY A 67 -11.54 -9.79 5.65
C GLY A 67 -10.80 -8.63 6.34
N ASP A 68 -9.95 -7.90 5.64
CA ASP A 68 -9.22 -6.76 6.21
C ASP A 68 -9.81 -5.42 5.73
N ILE A 69 -10.23 -4.60 6.67
CA ILE A 69 -10.81 -3.28 6.40
C ILE A 69 -9.84 -2.12 6.65
N HIS A 70 -8.60 -2.44 7.05
CA HIS A 70 -7.58 -1.46 7.42
C HIS A 70 -6.79 -1.03 6.18
N ASP A 71 -7.19 0.06 5.55
CA ASP A 71 -6.60 0.53 4.29
C ASP A 71 -5.82 1.85 4.39
N ILE A 72 -5.67 2.41 5.59
CA ILE A 72 -4.96 3.68 5.77
C ILE A 72 -3.52 3.58 5.27
N GLY A 73 -2.79 2.55 5.69
CA GLY A 73 -1.41 2.31 5.25
C GLY A 73 -1.31 2.17 3.73
N LYS A 74 -2.18 1.35 3.11
CA LYS A 74 -2.26 1.19 1.66
C LYS A 74 -2.53 2.53 0.95
N ASN A 75 -3.44 3.36 1.50
CA ASN A 75 -3.77 4.65 0.91
C ASN A 75 -2.61 5.65 1.00
N ILE A 76 -1.80 5.61 2.05
CA ILE A 76 -0.56 6.38 2.15
C ILE A 76 0.42 5.93 1.06
N VAL A 77 0.69 4.63 0.97
CA VAL A 77 1.56 4.05 -0.06
C VAL A 77 1.08 4.45 -1.46
N LYS A 78 -0.21 4.35 -1.74
CA LYS A 78 -0.80 4.77 -3.01
C LYS A 78 -0.47 6.22 -3.35
N VAL A 79 -0.73 7.16 -2.42
CA VAL A 79 -0.48 8.59 -2.68
C VAL A 79 0.99 8.86 -2.96
N VAL A 80 1.88 8.24 -2.17
CA VAL A 80 3.32 8.39 -2.37
C VAL A 80 3.76 7.81 -3.71
N VAL A 81 3.35 6.59 -4.04
CA VAL A 81 3.66 5.92 -5.33
C VAL A 81 3.13 6.74 -6.53
N GLU A 82 1.88 7.26 -6.44
CA GLU A 82 1.32 8.15 -7.47
C GLU A 82 2.15 9.44 -7.63
N SER A 83 2.69 10.00 -6.54
CA SER A 83 3.51 11.20 -6.58
C SER A 83 4.87 11.00 -7.27
N TYR A 84 5.36 9.76 -7.31
CA TYR A 84 6.57 9.38 -8.05
C TYR A 84 6.32 9.03 -9.52
N GLY A 85 5.10 9.23 -10.02
CA GLY A 85 4.74 9.10 -11.43
C GLY A 85 4.21 7.72 -11.83
N TYR A 86 3.85 6.86 -10.89
CA TYR A 86 3.17 5.59 -11.17
C TYR A 86 1.65 5.79 -11.21
N ARG A 87 0.99 5.08 -12.09
CA ARG A 87 -0.47 4.96 -12.05
C ARG A 87 -0.86 3.83 -11.11
N VAL A 88 -1.68 4.12 -10.10
CA VAL A 88 -2.16 3.12 -9.16
C VAL A 88 -3.62 2.73 -9.47
N ILE A 89 -3.85 1.43 -9.68
CA ILE A 89 -5.17 0.81 -9.74
C ILE A 89 -5.47 0.29 -8.32
N ASP A 90 -6.25 1.04 -7.58
CA ASP A 90 -6.63 0.69 -6.21
C ASP A 90 -7.94 -0.08 -6.20
N LEU A 91 -7.91 -1.35 -5.82
CA LEU A 91 -9.09 -2.21 -5.71
C LEU A 91 -9.87 -1.98 -4.40
N GLY A 92 -9.32 -1.19 -3.47
CA GLY A 92 -9.96 -0.93 -2.19
C GLY A 92 -9.53 -1.91 -1.10
N LYS A 93 -10.45 -2.17 -0.19
CA LYS A 93 -10.27 -3.05 0.98
C LYS A 93 -11.27 -4.19 0.97
N ASP A 94 -11.00 -5.23 1.77
CA ASP A 94 -11.84 -6.43 1.84
C ASP A 94 -12.05 -7.06 0.45
N VAL A 95 -10.97 -7.14 -0.33
CA VAL A 95 -11.01 -7.56 -1.73
C VAL A 95 -10.81 -9.08 -1.81
N LYS A 96 -11.76 -9.78 -2.40
CA LYS A 96 -11.67 -11.23 -2.61
C LYS A 96 -10.53 -11.59 -3.55
N ALA A 97 -9.90 -12.72 -3.30
CA ALA A 97 -8.78 -13.20 -4.11
C ALA A 97 -9.14 -13.31 -5.61
N GLU A 98 -10.35 -13.79 -5.89
CA GLU A 98 -10.88 -13.93 -7.24
C GLU A 98 -11.04 -12.59 -7.96
N ASP A 99 -11.42 -11.53 -7.23
CA ASP A 99 -11.56 -10.17 -7.78
C ASP A 99 -10.20 -9.54 -8.07
N VAL A 100 -9.19 -9.84 -7.25
CA VAL A 100 -7.79 -9.42 -7.52
C VAL A 100 -7.29 -10.07 -8.81
N VAL A 101 -7.51 -11.37 -9.00
CA VAL A 101 -7.15 -12.09 -10.23
C VAL A 101 -7.90 -11.53 -11.45
N ALA A 102 -9.20 -11.28 -11.31
CA ALA A 102 -10.00 -10.70 -12.39
C ALA A 102 -9.50 -9.29 -12.78
N ALA A 103 -9.10 -8.50 -11.80
CA ALA A 103 -8.51 -7.17 -12.04
C ALA A 103 -7.13 -7.27 -12.70
N PHE A 104 -6.28 -8.23 -12.28
CA PHE A 104 -5.00 -8.51 -12.94
C PHE A 104 -5.19 -8.80 -14.44
N ARG A 105 -6.10 -9.71 -14.77
CA ARG A 105 -6.43 -10.06 -16.17
C ARG A 105 -6.95 -8.89 -16.99
N ARG A 106 -7.69 -7.96 -16.35
CA ARG A 106 -8.26 -6.79 -17.01
C ARG A 106 -7.25 -5.69 -17.27
N HIS A 107 -6.39 -5.44 -16.29
CA HIS A 107 -5.57 -4.22 -16.25
C HIS A 107 -4.11 -4.45 -16.61
N HIS A 108 -3.65 -5.71 -16.59
CA HIS A 108 -2.26 -6.09 -16.86
C HIS A 108 -1.24 -5.18 -16.16
N PRO A 109 -1.32 -5.04 -14.81
CA PRO A 109 -0.38 -4.20 -14.08
C PRO A 109 1.04 -4.79 -14.19
N GLN A 110 2.04 -3.94 -13.99
CA GLN A 110 3.44 -4.31 -14.01
C GLN A 110 3.95 -4.78 -12.64
N ALA A 111 3.19 -4.47 -11.57
CA ALA A 111 3.43 -5.00 -10.22
C ALA A 111 2.13 -4.97 -9.39
N ILE A 112 2.02 -5.86 -8.40
CA ILE A 112 0.84 -5.98 -7.51
C ILE A 112 1.26 -5.84 -6.07
N GLY A 113 0.60 -4.93 -5.32
CA GLY A 113 0.76 -4.76 -3.89
C GLY A 113 -0.44 -5.28 -3.10
N LEU A 114 -0.18 -6.11 -2.11
CA LEU A 114 -1.21 -6.61 -1.20
C LEU A 114 -0.92 -6.15 0.23
N SER A 115 -1.95 -5.71 0.94
CA SER A 115 -1.83 -5.28 2.33
C SER A 115 -2.70 -6.09 3.27
N ALA A 116 -2.17 -6.34 4.48
CA ALA A 116 -2.91 -6.90 5.62
C ALA A 116 -2.41 -6.29 6.92
N LEU A 117 -3.32 -5.97 7.83
CA LEU A 117 -3.00 -5.43 9.16
C LEU A 117 -3.28 -6.41 10.28
N MET A 118 -4.07 -7.47 10.03
CA MET A 118 -4.47 -8.45 11.01
C MET A 118 -3.91 -9.83 10.69
N THR A 119 -3.44 -10.55 11.72
CA THR A 119 -2.97 -11.94 11.57
C THR A 119 -4.07 -12.88 11.07
N THR A 120 -5.34 -12.58 11.40
CA THR A 120 -6.51 -13.35 10.96
C THR A 120 -6.77 -13.27 9.46
N THR A 121 -6.19 -12.29 8.76
CA THR A 121 -6.37 -12.10 7.30
C THR A 121 -5.16 -12.60 6.48
N LEU A 122 -4.12 -13.11 7.13
CA LEU A 122 -2.98 -13.73 6.46
C LEU A 122 -3.36 -14.91 5.56
N PRO A 123 -4.29 -15.82 5.94
CA PRO A 123 -4.74 -16.87 5.04
C PRO A 123 -5.38 -16.36 3.75
N SER A 124 -6.07 -15.20 3.81
CA SER A 124 -6.64 -14.55 2.61
C SER A 124 -5.53 -14.00 1.70
N MET A 125 -4.44 -13.49 2.27
CA MET A 125 -3.27 -13.06 1.51
C MET A 125 -2.60 -14.24 0.80
N GLU A 126 -2.35 -15.34 1.51
CA GLU A 126 -1.80 -16.58 0.93
C GLU A 126 -2.67 -17.10 -0.22
N LYS A 127 -4.01 -17.17 0.00
CA LYS A 127 -4.96 -17.57 -1.05
C LYS A 127 -4.83 -16.66 -2.28
N THR A 128 -4.76 -15.35 -2.07
CA THR A 128 -4.68 -14.37 -3.16
C THR A 128 -3.39 -14.57 -3.97
N ILE A 129 -2.25 -14.69 -3.29
CA ILE A 129 -0.96 -14.92 -3.96
C ILE A 129 -0.97 -16.24 -4.72
N ARG A 130 -1.46 -17.32 -4.11
CA ARG A 130 -1.55 -18.63 -4.77
C ARG A 130 -2.37 -18.56 -6.06
N LEU A 131 -3.54 -17.92 -6.04
CA LEU A 131 -4.36 -17.78 -7.26
C LEU A 131 -3.68 -16.91 -8.32
N LEU A 132 -3.00 -15.83 -7.91
CA LEU A 132 -2.23 -15.00 -8.83
C LEU A 132 -1.07 -15.79 -9.48
N ARG A 133 -0.41 -16.70 -8.73
CA ARG A 133 0.66 -17.54 -9.26
C ARG A 133 0.19 -18.57 -10.29
N GLU A 134 -1.10 -18.87 -10.35
CA GLU A 134 -1.69 -19.71 -11.40
C GLU A 134 -1.84 -18.96 -12.74
N GLU A 135 -1.72 -17.63 -12.73
CA GLU A 135 -1.87 -16.81 -13.93
C GLU A 135 -0.59 -16.84 -14.81
N PRO A 136 -0.75 -16.95 -16.13
CA PRO A 136 0.39 -16.83 -17.03
C PRO A 136 0.96 -15.41 -17.00
N ASN A 137 2.28 -15.31 -17.02
CA ASN A 137 3.01 -14.04 -17.05
C ASN A 137 2.67 -13.10 -15.87
N ILE A 138 2.50 -13.67 -14.67
CA ILE A 138 2.27 -12.87 -13.47
C ILE A 138 3.44 -11.92 -13.24
N CYS A 139 3.11 -10.68 -12.95
CA CYS A 139 4.07 -9.64 -12.58
C CYS A 139 4.55 -9.80 -11.12
N PRO A 140 5.61 -9.11 -10.69
CA PRO A 140 6.07 -9.12 -9.32
C PRO A 140 4.96 -8.76 -8.32
N ILE A 141 4.90 -9.50 -7.21
CA ILE A 141 3.96 -9.31 -6.11
C ILE A 141 4.75 -8.85 -4.89
N TRP A 142 4.41 -7.68 -4.34
CA TRP A 142 4.92 -7.25 -3.04
C TRP A 142 3.83 -7.25 -1.99
N VAL A 143 4.22 -7.42 -0.73
CA VAL A 143 3.31 -7.37 0.42
C VAL A 143 3.80 -6.35 1.44
N GLY A 144 2.86 -5.74 2.15
CA GLY A 144 3.13 -4.78 3.22
C GLY A 144 2.01 -4.76 4.25
N GLY A 145 2.35 -4.32 5.46
CA GLY A 145 1.42 -4.21 6.57
C GLY A 145 2.04 -4.65 7.89
N ALA A 146 1.47 -4.21 9.01
CA ALA A 146 2.07 -4.32 10.34
C ALA A 146 2.27 -5.76 10.85
N VAL A 147 1.55 -6.74 10.29
CA VAL A 147 1.66 -8.16 10.69
C VAL A 147 2.57 -8.96 9.76
N LEU A 148 3.19 -8.31 8.79
CA LEU A 148 4.03 -8.95 7.77
C LEU A 148 5.50 -8.74 8.08
N SER A 149 6.31 -9.70 7.67
CA SER A 149 7.77 -9.63 7.68
C SER A 149 8.34 -10.15 6.36
N GLU A 150 9.62 -9.91 6.15
CA GLU A 150 10.31 -10.42 4.97
C GLU A 150 10.33 -11.96 4.94
N GLU A 151 10.46 -12.60 6.11
CA GLU A 151 10.44 -14.07 6.24
C GLU A 151 9.06 -14.61 5.82
N TYR A 152 7.98 -14.00 6.36
CA TYR A 152 6.63 -14.44 6.02
C TYR A 152 6.30 -14.18 4.54
N ALA A 153 6.74 -13.07 3.97
CA ALA A 153 6.58 -12.80 2.54
C ALA A 153 7.20 -13.92 1.67
N LYS A 154 8.39 -14.41 2.04
CA LYS A 154 9.03 -15.54 1.36
C LYS A 154 8.25 -16.85 1.52
N GLU A 155 7.71 -17.10 2.72
CA GLU A 155 6.91 -18.29 3.03
C GLU A 155 5.66 -18.38 2.16
N ILE A 156 4.97 -17.25 1.97
CA ILE A 156 3.76 -17.16 1.13
C ILE A 156 4.04 -16.94 -0.36
N HIS A 157 5.31 -17.02 -0.78
CA HIS A 157 5.74 -16.83 -2.16
C HIS A 157 5.44 -15.46 -2.75
N ALA A 158 5.43 -14.40 -1.95
CA ALA A 158 5.54 -13.03 -2.44
C ALA A 158 6.97 -12.77 -2.93
N ASP A 159 7.14 -11.93 -3.95
CA ASP A 159 8.48 -11.61 -4.48
C ASP A 159 9.21 -10.62 -3.57
N HIS A 160 8.46 -9.72 -2.93
CA HIS A 160 9.03 -8.66 -2.12
C HIS A 160 8.17 -8.34 -0.90
N TYR A 161 8.83 -7.79 0.12
CA TYR A 161 8.22 -7.15 1.28
C TYR A 161 8.63 -5.67 1.31
N THR A 162 7.70 -4.79 1.68
CA THR A 162 8.01 -3.37 1.93
C THR A 162 7.44 -2.93 3.27
N ALA A 163 8.29 -2.35 4.11
CA ALA A 163 7.90 -1.92 5.45
C ALA A 163 7.08 -0.61 5.43
N ASP A 164 7.30 0.24 4.43
CA ASP A 164 6.71 1.57 4.34
C ASP A 164 6.54 2.05 2.88
N ALA A 165 6.03 3.27 2.73
CA ALA A 165 5.75 3.86 1.43
C ALA A 165 7.01 4.17 0.62
N MET A 166 8.11 4.60 1.28
CA MET A 166 9.35 4.91 0.59
C MET A 166 10.05 3.64 0.14
N ALA A 167 10.08 2.59 0.98
CA ALA A 167 10.59 1.29 0.59
C ALA A 167 9.82 0.72 -0.61
N THR A 168 8.51 1.03 -0.72
CA THR A 168 7.70 0.63 -1.89
C THR A 168 8.12 1.39 -3.14
N VAL A 169 8.40 2.69 -3.05
CA VAL A 169 8.90 3.48 -4.18
C VAL A 169 10.26 2.95 -4.65
N ASP A 170 11.20 2.76 -3.72
CA ASP A 170 12.54 2.23 -4.03
C ASP A 170 12.47 0.85 -4.69
N LEU A 171 11.53 0.00 -4.23
CA LEU A 171 11.27 -1.28 -4.87
C LEU A 171 10.79 -1.10 -6.31
N LEU A 172 9.76 -0.29 -6.53
CA LEU A 172 9.17 -0.08 -7.86
C LEU A 172 10.17 0.53 -8.85
N GLU A 173 11.01 1.48 -8.41
CA GLU A 173 12.07 2.05 -9.24
C GLU A 173 13.16 1.03 -9.64
N ARG A 174 13.30 -0.04 -8.87
CA ARG A 174 14.27 -1.11 -9.15
C ARG A 174 13.72 -2.19 -10.09
N ILE A 175 12.41 -2.46 -10.04
CA ILE A 175 11.80 -3.60 -10.77
C ILE A 175 11.04 -3.19 -12.02
N LEU A 176 10.71 -1.91 -12.21
CA LEU A 176 10.00 -1.36 -13.38
C LEU A 176 10.87 -0.38 -14.17
#